data_3977f7d0ae36d394c7e1ae49eb58fc8c
#
_entry.id   3977f7d0ae36d394c7e1ae49eb58fc8c
#
_cell.length_a   1.000
_cell.length_b   1.000
_cell.length_c   1.000
_cell.angle_alpha   90.00
_cell.angle_beta   90.00
_cell.angle_gamma   90.00
#
_symmetry.space_group_name_H-M   'P 1'
#
loop_
_entity.id
_entity.type
_entity.pdbx_description
1 polymer ?
#
loop_
_entity_poly.entity_id
_entity_poly.type
_entity_poly.pdbx_seq_one_letter_code
_entity_poly.pdbx_strand_id
1 'polypeptide(L)'
;MTEILALAFMLAGVIFLFAAVFGLLRFADPLQRIHATTKSGTVGAGLILVGVMIDMGDGQAVFIGSATVVFLMLTIPIAGHLLGRAAYVSGARLEGLHGEDALKGVLERSPITLDESLAQAERRPDETA
;
A
#
# COMPACT_ATOMS: atom_id res chain seq x y z
N MET A 1 26.61 9.02 20.96
CA MET A 1 26.71 9.03 19.48
C MET A 1 25.67 8.10 18.85
N THR A 2 25.47 6.89 19.38
CA THR A 2 24.46 5.92 18.92
C THR A 2 23.02 6.46 19.04
N GLU A 3 22.68 7.12 20.15
CA GLU A 3 21.36 7.71 20.37
C GLU A 3 20.99 8.79 19.32
N ILE A 4 21.97 9.65 18.97
CA ILE A 4 21.74 10.69 17.94
C ILE A 4 21.50 10.01 16.56
N LEU A 5 22.25 8.96 16.27
CA LEU A 5 22.09 8.20 15.04
C LEU A 5 20.73 7.49 15.00
N ALA A 6 20.33 6.85 16.10
CA ALA A 6 19.03 6.20 16.24
C ALA A 6 17.90 7.21 16.03
N LEU A 7 17.97 8.36 16.69
CA LEU A 7 17.00 9.44 16.57
C LEU A 7 16.92 9.97 15.12
N ALA A 8 18.07 10.13 14.45
CA ALA A 8 18.11 10.58 13.05
C ALA A 8 17.39 9.58 12.12
N PHE A 9 17.59 8.26 12.30
CA PHE A 9 16.89 7.22 11.53
C PHE A 9 15.39 7.23 11.81
N MET A 10 14.98 7.35 13.08
CA MET A 10 13.57 7.41 13.44
C MET A 10 12.89 8.66 12.86
N LEU A 11 13.52 9.84 12.95
CA LEU A 11 12.98 11.07 12.37
C LEU A 11 12.88 10.99 10.84
N ALA A 12 13.90 10.46 10.17
CA ALA A 12 13.85 10.24 8.74
C ALA A 12 12.68 9.30 8.37
N GLY A 13 12.49 8.21 9.11
CA GLY A 13 11.38 7.28 8.92
C GLY A 13 10.02 7.95 9.09
N VAL A 14 9.86 8.78 10.12
CA VAL A 14 8.63 9.56 10.34
C VAL A 14 8.35 10.50 9.16
N ILE A 15 9.37 11.18 8.63
CA ILE A 15 9.22 12.05 7.45
C ILE A 15 8.73 11.25 6.24
N PHE A 16 9.29 10.06 6.00
CA PHE A 16 8.83 9.18 4.91
C PHE A 16 7.38 8.70 5.11
N LEU A 17 6.96 8.41 6.35
CA LEU A 17 5.57 8.06 6.65
C LEU A 17 4.63 9.25 6.40
N PHE A 18 5.02 10.46 6.78
CA PHE A 18 4.25 11.66 6.44
C PHE A 18 4.15 11.87 4.93
N ALA A 19 5.23 11.63 4.18
CA ALA A 19 5.21 11.70 2.72
C ALA A 19 4.25 10.66 2.12
N ALA A 20 4.18 9.45 2.69
CA ALA A 20 3.24 8.42 2.27
C ALA A 20 1.78 8.85 2.49
N VAL A 21 1.46 9.41 3.67
CA VAL A 21 0.13 9.95 4.00
C VAL A 21 -0.23 11.11 3.07
N PHE A 22 0.72 12.01 2.81
CA PHE A 22 0.51 13.14 1.91
C PHE A 22 0.23 12.66 0.48
N GLY A 23 0.95 11.64 0.01
CA GLY A 23 0.69 10.98 -1.28
C GLY A 23 -0.71 10.38 -1.35
N LEU A 24 -1.14 9.71 -0.28
CA LEU A 24 -2.49 9.13 -0.19
C LEU A 24 -3.60 10.17 -0.33
N LEU A 25 -3.40 11.34 0.27
CA LEU A 25 -4.39 12.45 0.24
C LEU A 25 -4.34 13.25 -1.06
N ARG A 26 -3.17 13.34 -1.69
CA ARG A 26 -2.95 14.22 -2.84
C ARG A 26 -3.25 13.56 -4.18
N PHE A 27 -2.98 12.28 -4.35
CA PHE A 27 -3.20 11.61 -5.62
C PHE A 27 -4.66 11.24 -5.82
N ALA A 28 -5.21 11.55 -7.00
CA ALA A 28 -6.58 11.20 -7.38
C ALA A 28 -6.70 9.71 -7.76
N ASP A 29 -5.66 9.16 -8.41
CA ASP A 29 -5.63 7.79 -8.94
C ASP A 29 -5.32 6.76 -7.83
N PRO A 30 -6.15 5.71 -7.65
CA PRO A 30 -5.91 4.64 -6.70
C PRO A 30 -4.57 3.93 -6.88
N LEU A 31 -4.11 3.73 -8.11
CA LEU A 31 -2.83 3.08 -8.39
C LEU A 31 -1.65 3.93 -7.93
N GLN A 32 -1.71 5.25 -8.15
CA GLN A 32 -0.70 6.18 -7.65
C GLN A 32 -0.68 6.25 -6.12
N ARG A 33 -1.86 6.18 -5.47
CA ARG A 33 -1.97 6.12 -4.00
C ARG A 33 -1.30 4.88 -3.44
N ILE A 34 -1.60 3.69 -4.01
CA ILE A 34 -0.98 2.42 -3.60
C ILE A 34 0.54 2.52 -3.77
N HIS A 35 1.01 3.06 -4.88
CA HIS A 35 2.43 3.19 -5.16
C HIS A 35 3.15 4.14 -4.19
N ALA A 36 2.56 5.29 -3.88
CA ALA A 36 3.10 6.24 -2.91
C ALA A 36 3.15 5.64 -1.50
N THR A 37 2.06 5.01 -1.06
CA THR A 37 1.97 4.44 0.29
C THR A 37 2.87 3.23 0.46
N THR A 38 2.97 2.34 -0.53
CA THR A 38 3.84 1.16 -0.44
C THR A 38 5.31 1.54 -0.44
N LYS A 39 5.78 2.41 -1.34
CA LYS A 39 7.19 2.81 -1.40
C LYS A 39 7.61 3.62 -0.17
N SER A 40 6.96 4.74 0.08
CA SER A 40 7.34 5.62 1.19
C SER A 40 7.03 5.00 2.56
N GLY A 41 5.93 4.25 2.66
CA GLY A 41 5.55 3.55 3.89
C GLY A 41 6.56 2.47 4.28
N THR A 42 6.99 1.65 3.33
CA THR A 42 8.00 0.58 3.60
C THR A 42 9.34 1.17 4.01
N VAL A 43 9.81 2.19 3.29
CA VAL A 43 11.08 2.86 3.62
C VAL A 43 10.98 3.53 4.99
N GLY A 44 9.88 4.23 5.27
CA GLY A 44 9.66 4.89 6.55
C GLY A 44 9.64 3.92 7.73
N ALA A 45 8.87 2.83 7.62
CA ALA A 45 8.81 1.80 8.64
C ALA A 45 10.18 1.11 8.85
N GLY A 46 10.88 0.80 7.76
CA GLY A 46 12.23 0.22 7.82
C GLY A 46 13.23 1.12 8.53
N LEU A 47 13.22 2.43 8.24
CA LEU A 47 14.10 3.40 8.90
C LEU A 47 13.82 3.51 10.40
N ILE A 48 12.53 3.52 10.81
CA ILE A 48 12.15 3.54 12.23
C ILE A 48 12.66 2.27 12.92
N LEU A 49 12.46 1.09 12.32
CA LEU A 49 12.94 -0.17 12.88
C LEU A 49 14.47 -0.19 13.03
N VAL A 50 15.20 0.31 12.03
CA VAL A 50 16.66 0.46 12.12
C VAL A 50 17.04 1.39 13.28
N GLY A 51 16.36 2.52 13.42
CA GLY A 51 16.58 3.44 14.54
C GLY A 51 16.36 2.77 15.90
N VAL A 52 15.26 2.02 16.05
CA VAL A 52 14.95 1.26 17.28
C VAL A 52 16.01 0.18 17.55
N MET A 53 16.47 -0.55 16.54
CA MET A 53 17.54 -1.55 16.71
C MET A 53 18.85 -0.92 17.20
N ILE A 54 19.18 0.28 16.70
CA ILE A 54 20.38 1.02 17.14
C ILE A 54 20.22 1.53 18.58
N ASP A 55 19.04 2.02 18.95
CA ASP A 55 18.75 2.58 20.27
C ASP A 55 18.76 1.50 21.36
N MET A 56 18.11 0.36 21.10
CA MET A 56 18.06 -0.75 22.06
C MET A 56 19.42 -1.47 22.20
N GLY A 57 20.18 -1.58 21.13
CA GLY A 57 21.56 -2.09 21.12
C GLY A 57 21.72 -3.54 21.54
N ASP A 58 20.65 -4.31 21.68
CA ASP A 58 20.67 -5.70 22.09
C ASP A 58 20.43 -6.66 20.89
N GLY A 59 20.91 -7.90 21.01
CA GLY A 59 20.81 -8.91 19.95
C GLY A 59 19.36 -9.32 19.68
N GLN A 60 18.48 -9.25 20.66
CA GLN A 60 17.07 -9.60 20.50
C GLN A 60 16.34 -8.54 19.67
N ALA A 61 16.58 -7.26 19.94
CA ALA A 61 16.01 -6.15 19.16
C ALA A 61 16.47 -6.21 17.69
N VAL A 62 17.75 -6.47 17.47
CA VAL A 62 18.31 -6.63 16.11
C VAL A 62 17.68 -7.82 15.39
N PHE A 63 17.52 -8.96 16.05
CA PHE A 63 16.90 -10.14 15.44
C PHE A 63 15.45 -9.90 15.08
N ILE A 64 14.63 -9.40 16.02
CA ILE A 64 13.21 -9.13 15.80
C ILE A 64 13.03 -8.02 14.77
N GLY A 65 13.77 -6.93 14.87
CA GLY A 65 13.72 -5.82 13.94
C GLY A 65 14.07 -6.24 12.50
N SER A 66 15.14 -7.00 12.33
CA SER A 66 15.54 -7.52 11.02
C SER A 66 14.51 -8.48 10.43
N ALA A 67 13.98 -9.40 11.24
CA ALA A 67 12.93 -10.30 10.81
C ALA A 67 11.66 -9.54 10.37
N THR A 68 11.31 -8.49 11.10
CA THR A 68 10.16 -7.60 10.75
C THR A 68 10.41 -6.85 9.45
N VAL A 69 11.61 -6.31 9.23
CA VAL A 69 11.96 -5.64 7.96
C VAL A 69 11.85 -6.61 6.78
N VAL A 70 12.39 -7.82 6.90
CA VAL A 70 12.30 -8.85 5.88
C VAL A 70 10.83 -9.22 5.60
N PHE A 71 10.04 -9.41 6.65
CA PHE A 71 8.61 -9.70 6.53
C PHE A 71 7.85 -8.58 5.80
N LEU A 72 8.12 -7.31 6.13
CA LEU A 72 7.51 -6.17 5.44
C LEU A 72 7.92 -6.11 3.97
N MET A 73 9.20 -6.35 3.67
CA MET A 73 9.69 -6.35 2.29
C MET A 73 9.07 -7.45 1.42
N LEU A 74 8.68 -8.57 2.01
CA LEU A 74 7.99 -9.64 1.30
C LEU A 74 6.48 -9.38 1.17
N THR A 75 5.83 -8.91 2.24
CA THR A 75 4.37 -8.76 2.28
C THR A 75 3.87 -7.53 1.54
N ILE A 76 4.55 -6.39 1.65
CA ILE A 76 4.06 -5.13 1.07
C ILE A 76 3.97 -5.17 -0.46
N PRO A 77 4.96 -5.69 -1.21
CA PRO A 77 4.83 -5.81 -2.67
C PRO A 77 3.67 -6.72 -3.08
N ILE A 78 3.47 -7.85 -2.39
CA ILE A 78 2.37 -8.77 -2.67
C ILE A 78 1.02 -8.09 -2.43
N ALA A 79 0.86 -7.44 -1.27
CA ALA A 79 -0.34 -6.69 -0.94
C ALA A 79 -0.61 -5.57 -1.95
N GLY A 80 0.43 -4.84 -2.38
CA GLY A 80 0.34 -3.79 -3.39
C GLY A 80 -0.16 -4.32 -4.74
N HIS A 81 0.33 -5.47 -5.19
CA HIS A 81 -0.13 -6.11 -6.42
C HIS A 81 -1.58 -6.57 -6.33
N LEU A 82 -1.97 -7.18 -5.20
CA LEU A 82 -3.36 -7.61 -4.97
C LEU A 82 -4.32 -6.42 -4.93
N LEU A 83 -3.97 -5.35 -4.22
CA LEU A 83 -4.77 -4.13 -4.17
C LEU A 83 -4.86 -3.45 -5.53
N GLY A 84 -3.75 -3.36 -6.28
CA GLY A 84 -3.73 -2.80 -7.63
C GLY A 84 -4.64 -3.58 -8.57
N ARG A 85 -4.60 -4.92 -8.52
CA ARG A 85 -5.49 -5.78 -9.30
C ARG A 85 -6.96 -5.60 -8.89
N ALA A 86 -7.23 -5.57 -7.58
CA ALA A 86 -8.59 -5.35 -7.07
C ALA A 86 -9.14 -3.99 -7.51
N ALA A 87 -8.34 -2.92 -7.41
CA ALA A 87 -8.72 -1.58 -7.86
C ALA A 87 -9.00 -1.55 -9.37
N TYR A 88 -8.21 -2.26 -10.18
CA TYR A 88 -8.44 -2.35 -11.63
C TYR A 88 -9.75 -3.07 -11.95
N VAL A 89 -9.95 -4.27 -11.38
CA VAL A 89 -11.12 -5.13 -11.63
C VAL A 89 -12.41 -4.48 -11.11
N SER A 90 -12.36 -3.76 -9.99
CA SER A 90 -13.52 -3.04 -9.44
C SER A 90 -13.98 -1.84 -10.26
N GLY A 91 -13.32 -1.54 -11.39
CA GLY A 91 -13.70 -0.43 -12.26
C GLY A 91 -13.30 0.95 -11.73
N ALA A 92 -12.40 1.05 -10.73
CA ALA A 92 -11.93 2.32 -10.20
C ALA A 92 -11.42 3.23 -11.33
N ARG A 93 -11.72 4.54 -11.25
CA ARG A 93 -11.28 5.52 -12.27
C ARG A 93 -9.75 5.59 -12.29
N LEU A 94 -9.18 5.38 -13.45
CA LEU A 94 -7.75 5.48 -13.73
C LEU A 94 -7.47 6.84 -14.40
N GLU A 95 -7.26 7.87 -13.60
CA GLU A 95 -7.07 9.24 -14.12
C GLU A 95 -5.66 9.51 -14.67
N GLY A 96 -4.71 8.61 -14.37
CA GLY A 96 -3.31 8.74 -14.78
C GLY A 96 -2.90 7.91 -15.99
N LEU A 97 -3.83 7.26 -16.68
CA LEU A 97 -3.52 6.45 -17.85
C LEU A 97 -3.26 7.35 -19.07
N HIS A 98 -2.01 7.43 -19.50
CA HIS A 98 -1.61 8.08 -20.74
C HIS A 98 -1.41 7.00 -21.82
N GLY A 99 -2.41 6.76 -22.66
CA GLY A 99 -2.36 5.78 -23.75
C GLY A 99 -3.43 4.69 -23.64
N GLU A 100 -3.31 3.66 -24.48
CA GLU A 100 -4.23 2.52 -24.44
C GLU A 100 -4.01 1.68 -23.19
N ASP A 101 -5.10 1.23 -22.60
CA ASP A 101 -5.09 0.34 -21.44
C ASP A 101 -4.57 -1.05 -21.86
N ALA A 102 -3.33 -1.36 -21.47
CA ALA A 102 -2.66 -2.62 -21.81
C ALA A 102 -3.35 -3.87 -21.21
N LEU A 103 -4.21 -3.69 -20.22
CA LEU A 103 -4.97 -4.78 -19.58
C LEU A 103 -6.36 -4.96 -20.17
N LYS A 104 -6.75 -4.09 -21.12
CA LYS A 104 -8.05 -4.18 -21.82
C LYS A 104 -8.12 -5.46 -22.64
N GLY A 105 -9.05 -6.33 -22.29
CA GLY A 105 -9.22 -7.65 -22.91
C GLY A 105 -8.42 -8.79 -22.26
N VAL A 106 -7.53 -8.49 -21.29
CA VAL A 106 -6.82 -9.49 -20.47
C VAL A 106 -7.49 -9.67 -19.11
N LEU A 107 -7.95 -8.55 -18.53
CA LEU A 107 -8.71 -8.54 -17.27
C LEU A 107 -10.04 -7.83 -17.52
N GLU A 108 -11.13 -8.52 -17.22
CA GLU A 108 -12.45 -7.89 -17.25
C GLU A 108 -12.58 -6.90 -16.08
N ARG A 109 -12.91 -5.65 -16.42
CA ARG A 109 -13.28 -4.62 -15.44
C ARG A 109 -14.77 -4.73 -15.19
N SER A 110 -15.17 -4.74 -13.92
CA SER A 110 -16.58 -4.63 -13.59
C SER A 110 -17.04 -3.19 -13.87
N PRO A 111 -17.90 -2.95 -14.88
CA PRO A 111 -18.41 -1.60 -15.12
C PRO A 111 -19.48 -1.19 -14.11
N ILE A 112 -19.80 -2.10 -13.19
CA ILE A 112 -20.94 -1.97 -12.28
C ILE A 112 -20.53 -1.08 -11.11
N THR A 113 -21.12 0.10 -11.04
CA THR A 113 -21.08 0.94 -9.85
C THR A 113 -21.75 0.22 -8.67
N LEU A 114 -21.39 0.58 -7.45
CA LEU A 114 -21.97 -0.04 -6.25
C LEU A 114 -23.51 0.03 -6.28
N ASP A 115 -24.06 1.14 -6.78
CA ASP A 115 -25.50 1.35 -6.94
C ASP A 115 -26.13 0.39 -7.94
N GLU A 116 -25.45 0.09 -9.06
CA GLU A 116 -25.91 -0.89 -10.05
C GLU A 116 -25.80 -2.32 -9.52
N SER A 117 -24.76 -2.63 -8.74
CA SER A 117 -24.60 -3.95 -8.12
C SER A 117 -25.67 -4.21 -7.06
N LEU A 118 -26.02 -3.20 -6.28
CA LEU A 118 -27.12 -3.26 -5.31
C LEU A 118 -28.47 -3.40 -6.02
N ALA A 119 -28.71 -2.63 -7.07
CA ALA A 119 -29.92 -2.73 -7.87
C ALA A 119 -30.06 -4.09 -8.59
N GLN A 120 -28.95 -4.72 -9.01
CA GLN A 120 -28.96 -6.07 -9.56
C GLN A 120 -29.22 -7.13 -8.49
N ALA A 121 -28.63 -6.98 -7.30
CA ALA A 121 -28.89 -7.89 -6.18
C ALA A 121 -30.36 -7.84 -5.74
N GLU A 122 -30.96 -6.65 -5.77
CA GLU A 122 -32.37 -6.42 -5.43
C GLU A 122 -33.34 -7.01 -6.50
N ARG A 123 -32.90 -7.07 -7.76
CA ARG A 123 -33.68 -7.66 -8.87
C ARG A 123 -33.60 -9.19 -8.98
N ARG A 124 -32.69 -9.83 -8.23
CA ARG A 124 -32.52 -11.30 -8.22
C ARG A 124 -32.84 -11.94 -6.86
N PRO A 125 -34.00 -11.66 -6.22
CA PRO A 125 -34.33 -12.30 -4.94
C PRO A 125 -34.66 -13.80 -5.08
N ASP A 126 -34.92 -14.30 -6.29
CA ASP A 126 -35.55 -15.63 -6.51
C ASP A 126 -34.59 -16.71 -7.01
N GLU A 127 -33.30 -16.44 -7.24
CA GLU A 127 -32.39 -17.42 -7.85
C GLU A 127 -31.54 -18.23 -6.83
N THR A 128 -31.74 -17.99 -5.52
CA THR A 128 -31.01 -18.66 -4.41
C THR A 128 -31.93 -19.33 -3.38
N ALA A 129 -33.19 -19.66 -3.76
CA ALA A 129 -34.09 -20.45 -2.93
C ALA A 129 -34.16 -21.90 -3.40
#